data_91a9214a7eb112e9cc2bf395f2d0e3bf
#
_entry.id   91a9214a7eb112e9cc2bf395f2d0e3bf
#
_cell.length_a   1.000
_cell.length_b   1.000
_cell.length_c   1.000
_cell.angle_alpha   90.00
_cell.angle_beta   90.00
_cell.angle_gamma   90.00
#
_symmetry.space_group_name_H-M   'P 1'
#
loop_
_entity.id
_entity.type
_entity.pdbx_description
1 polymer ?
#
loop_
_entity_poly.entity_id
_entity_poly.type
_entity_poly.pdbx_seq_one_letter_code
_entity_poly.pdbx_strand_id
1 'polypeptide(L)'
;AYDDFLRNTLLSMTTNTLDKKRNSNGTYSLFSFIQKLDPDLQSSRSAKEKKNLEYNYGFVNFVAVQTRNTSNIVFVIQGVHKGSSADKAGLKRGMEIAEINNQKITTSNVQTYYSKLMQPSSPTSIEVKDKDGKVYTIDSGPIYVNPIIHHQVNGQTGYLVYSAFESGFDQELFDVFKEFKNQGIEE
;
A
#
# COMPACT_ATOMS: atom_id res chain seq x y z
N ALA A 1 29.55 -13.72 -15.84
CA ALA A 1 28.30 -14.01 -16.53
C ALA A 1 27.18 -12.99 -16.28
N TYR A 2 26.69 -12.80 -15.01
CA TYR A 2 25.64 -11.81 -14.72
C TYR A 2 26.15 -10.37 -14.82
N ASP A 3 27.34 -10.10 -14.34
CA ASP A 3 28.00 -8.80 -14.45
C ASP A 3 28.27 -8.43 -15.92
N ASP A 4 28.61 -9.40 -16.75
CA ASP A 4 28.83 -9.16 -18.18
C ASP A 4 27.53 -8.81 -18.87
N PHE A 5 26.44 -9.51 -18.57
CA PHE A 5 25.12 -9.21 -19.13
C PHE A 5 24.64 -7.82 -18.68
N LEU A 6 24.79 -7.49 -17.40
CA LEU A 6 24.44 -6.17 -16.88
C LEU A 6 25.23 -5.07 -17.59
N ARG A 7 26.56 -5.20 -17.64
CA ARG A 7 27.47 -4.17 -18.18
C ARG A 7 27.38 -4.05 -19.70
N ASN A 8 27.41 -5.18 -20.40
CA ASN A 8 27.54 -5.20 -21.86
C ASN A 8 26.21 -5.19 -22.61
N THR A 9 25.10 -5.47 -21.91
CA THR A 9 23.77 -5.50 -22.51
C THR A 9 22.85 -4.45 -21.88
N LEU A 10 22.48 -4.60 -20.61
CA LEU A 10 21.49 -3.69 -20.00
C LEU A 10 21.99 -2.26 -19.88
N LEU A 11 23.21 -2.05 -19.34
CA LEU A 11 23.77 -0.69 -19.21
C LEU A 11 24.12 -0.05 -20.56
N SER A 12 24.35 -0.83 -21.59
CA SER A 12 24.57 -0.28 -22.94
C SER A 12 23.28 0.26 -23.56
N MET A 13 22.13 -0.25 -23.15
CA MET A 13 20.81 0.15 -23.62
C MET A 13 20.24 1.36 -22.87
N THR A 14 20.77 1.69 -21.67
CA THR A 14 20.25 2.82 -20.89
C THR A 14 20.61 4.15 -21.54
N THR A 15 19.64 5.04 -21.58
CA THR A 15 19.83 6.45 -21.99
C THR A 15 20.18 7.34 -20.81
N ASN A 16 20.03 6.85 -19.57
CA ASN A 16 20.34 7.60 -18.36
C ASN A 16 21.85 7.64 -18.11
N THR A 17 22.43 8.83 -18.19
CA THR A 17 23.87 9.01 -17.98
C THR A 17 24.30 8.75 -16.54
N LEU A 18 23.39 8.86 -15.55
CA LEU A 18 23.67 8.59 -14.17
C LEU A 18 23.93 7.09 -13.90
N ASP A 19 23.28 6.20 -14.62
CA ASP A 19 23.51 4.74 -14.54
C ASP A 19 24.91 4.34 -15.03
N LYS A 20 25.54 5.18 -15.87
CA LYS A 20 26.87 4.97 -16.44
C LYS A 20 27.97 5.66 -15.64
N LYS A 21 27.61 6.52 -14.70
CA LYS A 21 28.59 7.29 -13.94
C LYS A 21 29.25 6.45 -12.85
N ARG A 22 30.56 6.38 -12.89
CA ARG A 22 31.37 5.71 -11.88
C ARG A 22 31.54 6.61 -10.64
N ASN A 23 31.26 6.08 -9.47
CA ASN A 23 31.48 6.75 -8.20
C ASN A 23 32.98 6.85 -7.88
N SER A 24 33.35 7.71 -6.94
CA SER A 24 34.74 7.89 -6.49
C SER A 24 35.37 6.62 -5.90
N ASN A 25 34.56 5.70 -5.37
CA ASN A 25 35.00 4.40 -4.88
C ASN A 25 35.09 3.31 -5.96
N GLY A 26 34.92 3.68 -7.24
CA GLY A 26 35.01 2.76 -8.36
C GLY A 26 33.75 1.94 -8.67
N THR A 27 32.69 2.10 -7.88
CA THR A 27 31.38 1.46 -8.11
C THR A 27 30.50 2.32 -9.01
N TYR A 28 29.43 1.72 -9.58
CA TYR A 28 28.41 2.46 -10.31
C TYR A 28 27.19 2.71 -9.41
N SER A 29 26.59 3.90 -9.55
CA SER A 29 25.25 4.16 -8.98
C SER A 29 24.23 3.48 -9.86
N LEU A 30 23.97 2.20 -9.62
CA LEU A 30 23.03 1.42 -10.41
C LEU A 30 21.63 1.61 -9.85
N PHE A 31 20.75 2.27 -10.61
CA PHE A 31 19.32 2.24 -10.39
C PHE A 31 18.70 0.94 -10.91
N SER A 32 19.41 0.25 -11.85
CA SER A 32 19.07 -1.09 -12.32
C SER A 32 20.18 -2.06 -11.92
N PHE A 33 19.81 -3.19 -11.32
CA PHE A 33 20.77 -4.22 -10.94
C PHE A 33 20.22 -5.62 -11.25
N ILE A 34 21.14 -6.56 -11.49
CA ILE A 34 20.82 -7.99 -11.57
C ILE A 34 21.52 -8.66 -10.41
N GLN A 35 20.75 -9.35 -9.60
CA GLN A 35 21.27 -10.17 -8.52
C GLN A 35 21.06 -11.64 -8.85
N LYS A 36 22.08 -12.47 -8.60
CA LYS A 36 21.91 -13.93 -8.63
C LYS A 36 20.94 -14.29 -7.51
N LEU A 37 19.84 -14.91 -7.88
CA LEU A 37 18.92 -15.44 -6.87
C LEU A 37 19.58 -16.64 -6.20
N ASP A 38 19.56 -16.67 -4.87
CA ASP A 38 19.91 -17.83 -4.08
C ASP A 38 18.96 -18.99 -4.50
N PRO A 39 19.50 -20.19 -4.82
CA PRO A 39 18.67 -21.35 -5.12
C PRO A 39 17.63 -21.65 -4.04
N ASP A 40 17.95 -21.37 -2.78
CA ASP A 40 17.02 -21.55 -1.64
C ASP A 40 15.89 -20.51 -1.64
N LEU A 41 16.11 -19.31 -2.19
CA LEU A 41 15.07 -18.30 -2.43
C LEU A 41 14.20 -18.65 -3.65
N GLN A 42 14.72 -19.41 -4.63
CA GLN A 42 13.90 -19.91 -5.74
C GLN A 42 12.94 -21.02 -5.29
N SER A 43 13.33 -21.84 -4.34
CA SER A 43 12.42 -22.85 -3.77
C SER A 43 11.28 -22.22 -2.96
N SER A 44 11.49 -21.04 -2.38
CA SER A 44 10.42 -20.30 -1.70
C SER A 44 9.44 -19.61 -2.66
N ARG A 45 9.83 -19.34 -3.91
CA ARG A 45 8.94 -18.81 -4.96
C ARG A 45 8.01 -19.85 -5.57
N SER A 46 8.36 -21.14 -5.48
CA SER A 46 7.49 -22.25 -5.91
C SER A 46 6.58 -22.78 -4.79
N ALA A 47 6.87 -22.45 -3.53
CA ALA A 47 5.90 -22.63 -2.46
C ALA A 47 4.77 -21.61 -2.69
N LYS A 48 3.51 -22.10 -2.77
CA LYS A 48 2.30 -21.28 -2.89
C LYS A 48 2.52 -19.94 -2.19
N GLU A 49 2.55 -18.88 -2.97
CA GLU A 49 2.74 -17.51 -2.51
C GLU A 49 1.86 -17.27 -1.28
N LYS A 50 2.50 -17.11 -0.13
CA LYS A 50 1.75 -16.83 1.10
C LYS A 50 1.42 -15.35 1.08
N LYS A 51 0.15 -15.06 0.87
CA LYS A 51 -0.38 -13.71 1.08
C LYS A 51 -0.09 -13.29 2.51
N ASN A 52 0.48 -12.10 2.69
CA ASN A 52 0.72 -11.57 4.02
C ASN A 52 -0.60 -11.38 4.76
N LEU A 53 -0.73 -12.05 5.88
CA LEU A 53 -1.86 -11.93 6.77
C LEU A 53 -1.49 -10.93 7.87
N GLU A 54 -2.12 -9.78 7.84
CA GLU A 54 -1.97 -8.76 8.88
C GLU A 54 -3.20 -8.73 9.78
N TYR A 55 -3.01 -8.21 10.97
CA TYR A 55 -4.05 -8.04 11.95
C TYR A 55 -4.37 -6.54 12.04
N ASN A 56 -5.47 -6.09 11.43
CA ASN A 56 -5.87 -4.69 11.46
C ASN A 56 -7.39 -4.51 11.22
N TYR A 57 -7.86 -3.25 11.21
CA TYR A 57 -9.27 -2.91 10.96
C TYR A 57 -9.62 -2.82 9.47
N GLY A 58 -8.62 -2.79 8.61
CA GLY A 58 -8.79 -2.67 7.15
C GLY A 58 -8.41 -1.31 6.57
N PHE A 59 -7.75 -0.46 7.31
CA PHE A 59 -7.23 0.78 6.77
C PHE A 59 -5.91 0.57 6.04
N VAL A 60 -5.74 1.26 4.92
CA VAL A 60 -4.47 1.30 4.17
C VAL A 60 -3.51 2.27 4.83
N ASN A 61 -3.97 3.49 5.11
CA ASN A 61 -3.22 4.54 5.79
C ASN A 61 -4.13 5.75 6.09
N PHE A 62 -3.58 6.71 6.84
CA PHE A 62 -4.22 7.99 7.16
C PHE A 62 -3.29 9.17 6.91
N VAL A 63 -3.87 10.31 6.58
CA VAL A 63 -3.20 11.61 6.71
C VAL A 63 -3.77 12.33 7.92
N ALA A 64 -2.90 12.73 8.84
CA ALA A 64 -3.28 13.57 9.97
C ALA A 64 -3.33 15.04 9.55
N VAL A 65 -4.49 15.66 9.67
CA VAL A 65 -4.70 17.07 9.31
C VAL A 65 -5.13 17.84 10.57
N GLN A 66 -4.34 18.84 10.94
CA GLN A 66 -4.68 19.70 12.09
C GLN A 66 -5.74 20.72 11.68
N THR A 67 -6.78 20.82 12.48
CA THR A 67 -7.81 21.85 12.32
C THR A 67 -7.23 23.23 12.66
N ARG A 68 -7.44 24.19 11.78
CA ARG A 68 -6.85 25.53 11.90
C ARG A 68 -7.16 26.17 13.26
N ASN A 69 -6.11 26.70 13.90
CA ASN A 69 -6.18 27.39 15.21
C ASN A 69 -6.69 26.53 16.39
N THR A 70 -6.56 25.21 16.31
CA THR A 70 -6.92 24.30 17.40
C THR A 70 -5.85 23.22 17.56
N SER A 71 -5.91 22.47 18.66
CA SER A 71 -5.10 21.24 18.83
C SER A 71 -5.78 20.01 18.22
N ASN A 72 -6.99 20.15 17.65
CA ASN A 72 -7.72 19.03 17.09
C ASN A 72 -7.11 18.57 15.78
N ILE A 73 -7.08 17.25 15.60
CA ILE A 73 -6.63 16.57 14.40
C ILE A 73 -7.78 15.73 13.86
N VAL A 74 -7.87 15.64 12.56
CA VAL A 74 -8.68 14.64 11.88
C VAL A 74 -7.78 13.69 11.10
N PHE A 75 -8.12 12.40 11.10
CA PHE A 75 -7.50 11.43 10.23
C PHE A 75 -8.29 11.31 8.94
N VAL A 76 -7.68 11.71 7.84
CA VAL A 76 -8.25 11.50 6.50
C VAL A 76 -7.86 10.11 6.02
N ILE A 77 -8.86 9.27 5.75
CA ILE A 77 -8.66 7.90 5.28
C ILE A 77 -8.06 7.93 3.87
N GLN A 78 -6.89 7.34 3.68
CA GLN A 78 -6.25 7.23 2.36
C GLN A 78 -6.76 6.04 1.55
N GLY A 79 -7.22 4.99 2.21
CA GLY A 79 -7.80 3.82 1.58
C GLY A 79 -8.32 2.82 2.60
N VAL A 80 -9.20 1.93 2.13
CA VAL A 80 -9.79 0.86 2.93
C VAL A 80 -9.71 -0.44 2.13
N HIS A 81 -9.24 -1.50 2.74
CA HIS A 81 -9.18 -2.83 2.12
C HIS A 81 -10.58 -3.40 1.96
N LYS A 82 -10.89 -3.81 0.74
CA LYS A 82 -12.20 -4.39 0.39
C LYS A 82 -12.50 -5.64 1.23
N GLY A 83 -13.71 -5.72 1.76
CA GLY A 83 -14.18 -6.83 2.59
C GLY A 83 -13.71 -6.78 4.05
N SER A 84 -12.90 -5.78 4.43
CA SER A 84 -12.47 -5.54 5.82
C SER A 84 -13.61 -5.07 6.71
N SER A 85 -13.36 -4.99 8.02
CA SER A 85 -14.34 -4.45 8.98
C SER A 85 -14.66 -2.98 8.70
N ALA A 86 -13.66 -2.16 8.40
CA ALA A 86 -13.86 -0.76 8.03
C ALA A 86 -14.71 -0.61 6.75
N ASP A 87 -14.46 -1.45 5.73
CA ASP A 87 -15.24 -1.45 4.49
C ASP A 87 -16.71 -1.85 4.73
N LYS A 88 -16.92 -2.92 5.50
CA LYS A 88 -18.27 -3.40 5.88
C LYS A 88 -19.04 -2.38 6.71
N ALA A 89 -18.34 -1.59 7.54
CA ALA A 89 -18.94 -0.49 8.29
C ALA A 89 -19.30 0.71 7.37
N GLY A 90 -18.82 0.74 6.13
CA GLY A 90 -19.08 1.80 5.17
C GLY A 90 -18.06 2.95 5.19
N LEU A 91 -16.92 2.76 5.85
CA LEU A 91 -15.83 3.72 5.80
C LEU A 91 -15.16 3.70 4.43
N LYS A 92 -14.78 4.88 3.92
CA LYS A 92 -14.24 5.04 2.57
C LYS A 92 -13.10 6.04 2.55
N ARG A 93 -12.28 5.95 1.48
CA ARG A 93 -11.27 6.96 1.18
C ARG A 93 -11.87 8.36 1.19
N GLY A 94 -11.15 9.30 1.80
CA GLY A 94 -11.52 10.71 1.91
C GLY A 94 -12.40 11.05 3.12
N MET A 95 -12.94 10.05 3.83
CA MET A 95 -13.66 10.32 5.08
C MET A 95 -12.69 10.77 6.18
N GLU A 96 -13.19 11.65 7.04
CA GLU A 96 -12.42 12.30 8.09
C GLU A 96 -12.86 11.78 9.46
N ILE A 97 -11.98 11.09 10.18
CA ILE A 97 -12.22 10.59 11.54
C ILE A 97 -11.74 11.64 12.54
N ALA A 98 -12.64 12.10 13.40
CA ALA A 98 -12.37 13.14 14.39
C ALA A 98 -12.21 12.59 15.81
N GLU A 99 -12.86 11.47 16.13
CA GLU A 99 -12.83 10.87 17.47
C GLU A 99 -12.65 9.35 17.39
N ILE A 100 -12.00 8.81 18.41
CA ILE A 100 -11.83 7.36 18.63
C ILE A 100 -12.26 7.05 20.07
N ASN A 101 -13.20 6.11 20.23
CA ASN A 101 -13.79 5.74 21.53
C ASN A 101 -14.26 7.00 22.31
N ASN A 102 -15.02 7.87 21.64
CA ASN A 102 -15.54 9.14 22.18
C ASN A 102 -14.46 10.15 22.62
N GLN A 103 -13.23 9.99 22.24
CA GLN A 103 -12.14 10.91 22.54
C GLN A 103 -11.64 11.58 21.26
N LYS A 104 -11.51 12.90 21.28
CA LYS A 104 -11.00 13.69 20.16
C LYS A 104 -9.54 13.35 19.87
N ILE A 105 -9.22 13.28 18.60
CA ILE A 105 -7.83 13.19 18.15
C ILE A 105 -7.23 14.58 18.26
N THR A 106 -6.06 14.68 18.88
CA THR A 106 -5.36 15.94 19.14
C THR A 106 -3.86 15.78 18.84
N THR A 107 -3.15 16.89 18.80
CA THR A 107 -1.69 16.90 18.64
C THR A 107 -0.95 16.08 19.70
N SER A 108 -1.53 15.93 20.91
CA SER A 108 -0.91 15.18 22.02
C SER A 108 -1.11 13.66 21.93
N ASN A 109 -2.17 13.18 21.24
CA ASN A 109 -2.50 11.74 21.18
C ASN A 109 -2.51 11.15 19.77
N VAL A 110 -2.26 11.95 18.75
CA VAL A 110 -2.33 11.55 17.33
C VAL A 110 -1.48 10.31 17.03
N GLN A 111 -0.26 10.24 17.53
CA GLN A 111 0.63 9.09 17.28
C GLN A 111 0.10 7.81 17.94
N THR A 112 -0.43 7.92 19.16
CA THR A 112 -1.02 6.79 19.88
C THR A 112 -2.23 6.24 19.13
N TYR A 113 -3.10 7.12 18.62
CA TYR A 113 -4.27 6.69 17.87
C TYR A 113 -3.93 6.17 16.49
N TYR A 114 -2.95 6.77 15.83
CA TYR A 114 -2.45 6.23 14.56
C TYR A 114 -1.95 4.79 14.73
N SER A 115 -1.08 4.55 15.72
CA SER A 115 -0.56 3.20 15.99
C SER A 115 -1.68 2.23 16.38
N LYS A 116 -2.65 2.66 17.19
CA LYS A 116 -3.80 1.84 17.59
C LYS A 116 -4.67 1.40 16.39
N LEU A 117 -4.86 2.29 15.41
CA LEU A 117 -5.64 1.99 14.22
C LEU A 117 -4.88 1.12 13.21
N MET A 118 -3.58 1.37 13.05
CA MET A 118 -2.76 0.69 12.04
C MET A 118 -2.18 -0.64 12.53
N GLN A 119 -1.91 -0.76 13.83
CA GLN A 119 -1.23 -1.93 14.40
C GLN A 119 -1.91 -2.36 15.73
N PRO A 120 -3.14 -2.85 15.69
CA PRO A 120 -3.79 -3.37 16.89
C PRO A 120 -3.02 -4.59 17.40
N SER A 121 -2.70 -4.60 18.69
CA SER A 121 -1.91 -5.68 19.32
C SER A 121 -2.70 -6.97 19.59
N SER A 122 -4.02 -6.94 19.48
CA SER A 122 -4.92 -8.08 19.73
C SER A 122 -6.28 -7.84 19.08
N PRO A 123 -7.13 -8.87 18.98
CA PRO A 123 -8.52 -8.69 18.59
C PRO A 123 -9.17 -7.63 19.49
N THR A 124 -9.65 -6.54 18.90
CA THR A 124 -10.30 -5.47 19.65
C THR A 124 -11.33 -4.77 18.76
N SER A 125 -12.40 -4.31 19.38
CA SER A 125 -13.41 -3.47 18.77
C SER A 125 -13.17 -2.02 19.17
N ILE A 126 -13.33 -1.10 18.22
CA ILE A 126 -13.25 0.33 18.50
C ILE A 126 -14.40 1.06 17.82
N GLU A 127 -14.76 2.20 18.39
CA GLU A 127 -15.65 3.16 17.76
C GLU A 127 -14.83 4.29 17.15
N VAL A 128 -15.08 4.60 15.90
CA VAL A 128 -14.55 5.80 15.24
C VAL A 128 -15.72 6.70 14.89
N LYS A 129 -15.56 8.01 15.11
CA LYS A 129 -16.57 8.99 14.76
C LYS A 129 -16.02 9.93 13.69
N ASP A 130 -16.78 10.11 12.62
CA ASP A 130 -16.43 11.06 11.58
C ASP A 130 -16.66 12.51 12.02
N LYS A 131 -16.22 13.46 11.22
CA LYS A 131 -16.38 14.89 11.48
C LYS A 131 -17.84 15.33 11.55
N ASP A 132 -18.76 14.59 10.94
CA ASP A 132 -20.18 14.89 10.87
C ASP A 132 -20.96 14.25 12.05
N GLY A 133 -20.24 13.57 12.94
CA GLY A 133 -20.75 12.97 14.17
C GLY A 133 -21.29 11.56 14.03
N LYS A 134 -21.18 10.95 12.85
CA LYS A 134 -21.60 9.56 12.65
C LYS A 134 -20.57 8.60 13.24
N VAL A 135 -21.07 7.61 13.99
CA VAL A 135 -20.27 6.60 14.66
C VAL A 135 -20.25 5.31 13.85
N TYR A 136 -19.07 4.71 13.79
CA TYR A 136 -18.83 3.42 13.14
C TYR A 136 -18.11 2.52 14.12
N THR A 137 -18.64 1.33 14.36
CA THR A 137 -17.97 0.29 15.15
C THR A 137 -17.23 -0.63 14.21
N ILE A 138 -15.94 -0.84 14.46
CA ILE A 138 -15.08 -1.69 13.65
C ILE A 138 -14.25 -2.62 14.51
N ASP A 139 -14.06 -3.85 14.01
CA ASP A 139 -13.33 -4.91 14.69
C ASP A 139 -11.99 -5.14 13.99
N SER A 140 -10.92 -5.28 14.76
CA SER A 140 -9.66 -5.75 14.20
C SER A 140 -9.73 -7.26 13.97
N GLY A 141 -9.15 -7.69 12.87
CA GLY A 141 -9.13 -9.10 12.50
C GLY A 141 -8.02 -9.40 11.51
N PRO A 142 -7.81 -10.70 11.23
CA PRO A 142 -6.86 -11.10 10.20
C PRO A 142 -7.39 -10.69 8.85
N ILE A 143 -6.61 -9.92 8.11
CA ILE A 143 -6.90 -9.54 6.73
C ILE A 143 -5.72 -9.85 5.83
N TYR A 144 -6.01 -10.24 4.60
CA TYR A 144 -5.00 -10.25 3.56
C TYR A 144 -4.89 -8.84 3.00
N VAL A 145 -3.73 -8.22 3.21
CA VAL A 145 -3.46 -6.88 2.69
C VAL A 145 -3.28 -6.98 1.17
N ASN A 146 -4.35 -6.68 0.43
CA ASN A 146 -4.29 -6.68 -1.02
C ASN A 146 -3.69 -5.36 -1.51
N PRO A 147 -2.55 -5.39 -2.21
CA PRO A 147 -1.92 -4.18 -2.74
C PRO A 147 -2.72 -3.53 -3.87
N ILE A 148 -3.65 -4.23 -4.51
CA ILE A 148 -4.56 -3.69 -5.51
C ILE A 148 -5.70 -2.98 -4.80
N ILE A 149 -5.52 -1.70 -4.52
CA ILE A 149 -6.48 -0.89 -3.75
C ILE A 149 -7.70 -0.53 -4.60
N HIS A 150 -7.47 -0.22 -5.87
CA HIS A 150 -8.53 0.19 -6.80
C HIS A 150 -8.06 0.03 -8.24
N HIS A 151 -8.97 -0.35 -9.13
CA HIS A 151 -8.76 -0.26 -10.57
C HIS A 151 -10.07 0.13 -11.26
N GLN A 152 -9.95 0.84 -12.35
CA GLN A 152 -11.09 1.23 -13.18
C GLN A 152 -10.62 1.61 -14.59
N VAL A 153 -11.56 1.61 -15.52
CA VAL A 153 -11.36 2.10 -16.89
C VAL A 153 -12.08 3.43 -17.05
N ASN A 154 -11.37 4.44 -17.54
CA ASN A 154 -11.89 5.77 -17.89
C ASN A 154 -11.62 6.04 -19.37
N GLY A 155 -12.61 5.83 -20.23
CA GLY A 155 -12.43 5.96 -21.68
C GLY A 155 -11.42 4.93 -22.19
N GLN A 156 -10.28 5.38 -22.70
CA GLN A 156 -9.19 4.54 -23.21
C GLN A 156 -8.03 4.37 -22.21
N THR A 157 -8.19 4.87 -20.99
CA THR A 157 -7.14 4.82 -19.95
C THR A 157 -7.52 3.85 -18.85
N GLY A 158 -6.64 2.89 -18.55
CA GLY A 158 -6.71 2.01 -17.39
C GLY A 158 -6.06 2.68 -16.17
N TYR A 159 -6.81 2.81 -15.10
CA TYR A 159 -6.32 3.37 -13.83
C TYR A 159 -6.18 2.27 -12.79
N LEU A 160 -4.99 2.12 -12.23
CA LEU A 160 -4.66 1.15 -11.18
C LEU A 160 -3.99 1.85 -9.99
N VAL A 161 -4.50 1.61 -8.79
CA VAL A 161 -3.83 1.98 -7.53
C VAL A 161 -3.22 0.74 -6.92
N TYR A 162 -1.89 0.67 -6.96
CA TYR A 162 -1.09 -0.43 -6.43
C TYR A 162 -0.19 0.09 -5.32
N SER A 163 -0.41 -0.36 -4.07
CA SER A 163 0.21 0.26 -2.89
C SER A 163 1.62 -0.24 -2.60
N ALA A 164 1.91 -1.50 -2.91
CA ALA A 164 3.20 -2.13 -2.62
C ALA A 164 3.39 -3.39 -3.48
N PHE A 165 4.65 -3.78 -3.71
CA PHE A 165 5.00 -5.04 -4.37
C PHE A 165 4.98 -6.18 -3.35
N GLU A 166 3.77 -6.68 -3.08
CA GLU A 166 3.54 -7.79 -2.16
C GLU A 166 3.48 -9.12 -2.92
N SER A 167 4.08 -10.15 -2.34
CA SER A 167 4.02 -11.50 -2.91
C SER A 167 2.61 -12.09 -2.80
N GLY A 168 2.25 -12.95 -3.75
CA GLY A 168 0.96 -13.67 -3.73
C GLY A 168 -0.21 -12.93 -4.38
N PHE A 169 0.05 -11.79 -5.02
CA PHE A 169 -0.97 -11.02 -5.75
C PHE A 169 -0.68 -10.87 -7.24
N ASP A 170 0.34 -11.56 -7.74
CA ASP A 170 0.75 -11.46 -9.16
C ASP A 170 -0.37 -11.88 -10.11
N GLN A 171 -1.15 -12.90 -9.75
CA GLN A 171 -2.26 -13.36 -10.56
C GLN A 171 -3.40 -12.32 -10.61
N GLU A 172 -3.77 -11.76 -9.45
CA GLU A 172 -4.78 -10.70 -9.39
C GLU A 172 -4.36 -9.45 -10.19
N LEU A 173 -3.08 -9.08 -10.10
CA LEU A 173 -2.52 -7.98 -10.89
C LEU A 173 -2.58 -8.30 -12.40
N PHE A 174 -2.20 -9.51 -12.79
CA PHE A 174 -2.30 -9.97 -14.16
C PHE A 174 -3.74 -9.94 -14.68
N ASP A 175 -4.69 -10.35 -13.85
CA ASP A 175 -6.12 -10.34 -14.21
C ASP A 175 -6.64 -8.91 -14.43
N VAL A 176 -6.19 -7.92 -13.65
CA VAL A 176 -6.50 -6.49 -13.89
C VAL A 176 -5.96 -6.02 -15.25
N PHE A 177 -4.70 -6.32 -15.57
CA PHE A 177 -4.16 -5.96 -16.89
C PHE A 177 -4.85 -6.68 -18.04
N LYS A 178 -5.25 -7.94 -17.84
CA LYS A 178 -6.04 -8.68 -18.82
C LYS A 178 -7.42 -8.05 -19.03
N GLU A 179 -8.05 -7.59 -17.94
CA GLU A 179 -9.30 -6.84 -18.04
C GLU A 179 -9.12 -5.56 -18.86
N PHE A 180 -8.10 -4.76 -18.56
CA PHE A 180 -7.78 -3.56 -19.31
C PHE A 180 -7.58 -3.86 -20.80
N LYS A 181 -6.78 -4.86 -21.13
CA LYS A 181 -6.55 -5.28 -22.50
C LYS A 181 -7.84 -5.72 -23.22
N ASN A 182 -8.70 -6.47 -22.52
CA ASN A 182 -9.97 -6.91 -23.10
C ASN A 182 -10.95 -5.75 -23.37
N GLN A 183 -10.78 -4.63 -22.68
CA GLN A 183 -11.54 -3.39 -22.91
C GLN A 183 -10.88 -2.46 -23.92
N GLY A 184 -9.79 -2.90 -24.58
CA GLY A 184 -9.10 -2.11 -25.60
C GLY A 184 -8.27 -0.97 -25.01
N ILE A 185 -7.82 -1.09 -23.78
CA ILE A 185 -6.96 -0.09 -23.12
C ILE A 185 -5.54 -0.24 -23.65
N GLU A 186 -4.96 0.87 -24.09
CA GLU A 186 -3.59 0.96 -24.64
C GLU A 186 -2.65 1.74 -23.69
N GLU A 187 -3.19 2.50 -22.71
CA GLU A 187 -2.45 3.29 -21.72
C GLU A 187 -2.92 3.01 -20.27
#